data_bfb3d619a7eeb4c4e3eb45e625e7379b
#
_entry.id   bfb3d619a7eeb4c4e3eb45e625e7379b
#
_cell.length_a   1.000
_cell.length_b   1.000
_cell.length_c   1.000
_cell.angle_alpha   90.00
_cell.angle_beta   90.00
_cell.angle_gamma   90.00
#
_symmetry.space_group_name_H-M   'P 1'
#
loop_
_entity.id
_entity.type
_entity.pdbx_description
1 polymer ?
#
loop_
_entity_poly.entity_id
_entity_poly.type
_entity_poly.pdbx_seq_one_letter_code
_entity_poly.pdbx_strand_id
1 'polypeptide(L)'
;MKTRRFVLPVVLGAAAAVVLSCRAPLPSGPGSSDLVGATVTDSTVTDSTASPPTAPIDSLVRFVGLLHCTPQPADTATQVIGFFGGTIQAGADTFTVPAGALLTPVSITMVAASDTVNRVHFEPEGLQFLQPASLTMSYANCDTFGAMIPKNIAWTTDLLAILEYLKSWDDPHAQTVTGQVNHFSEYAVAW
;
A
#
# COMPACT_ATOMS: atom_id res chain seq x y z
N MET A 1 -30.29 41.28 -30.50
CA MET A 1 -29.12 40.71 -31.21
C MET A 1 -27.92 41.59 -30.92
N LYS A 2 -27.00 41.17 -30.07
CA LYS A 2 -25.71 41.79 -29.84
C LYS A 2 -24.70 40.65 -29.53
N THR A 3 -24.00 40.23 -30.53
CA THR A 3 -22.89 39.24 -30.49
C THR A 3 -21.66 39.91 -29.87
N ARG A 4 -21.23 39.47 -28.70
CA ARG A 4 -19.93 39.86 -28.12
C ARG A 4 -18.93 38.72 -28.44
N ARG A 5 -18.00 39.03 -29.33
CA ARG A 5 -16.81 38.22 -29.59
C ARG A 5 -15.81 38.48 -28.47
N PHE A 6 -15.49 37.45 -27.70
CA PHE A 6 -14.35 37.47 -26.80
C PHE A 6 -13.10 36.97 -27.55
N VAL A 7 -12.09 37.83 -27.58
CA VAL A 7 -10.77 37.55 -28.12
C VAL A 7 -9.92 37.03 -26.97
N LEU A 8 -9.40 35.81 -27.13
CA LEU A 8 -8.46 35.21 -26.16
C LEU A 8 -7.04 35.68 -26.49
N PRO A 9 -6.24 36.18 -25.56
CA PRO A 9 -4.80 36.36 -25.76
C PRO A 9 -4.06 35.04 -25.55
N VAL A 10 -3.32 34.62 -26.54
CA VAL A 10 -2.32 33.53 -26.48
C VAL A 10 -1.08 34.09 -25.82
N VAL A 11 -0.74 33.59 -24.64
CA VAL A 11 0.55 33.88 -23.98
C VAL A 11 1.49 32.69 -24.29
N LEU A 12 2.49 32.95 -25.12
CA LEU A 12 3.61 32.05 -25.36
C LEU A 12 4.60 32.20 -24.20
N GLY A 13 4.70 31.20 -23.34
CA GLY A 13 5.72 31.12 -22.30
C GLY A 13 6.83 30.16 -22.74
N ALA A 14 8.02 30.70 -22.99
CA ALA A 14 9.24 29.92 -23.23
C ALA A 14 9.77 29.37 -21.91
N ALA A 15 9.82 28.06 -21.74
CA ALA A 15 10.46 27.40 -20.61
C ALA A 15 11.90 27.02 -20.98
N ALA A 16 12.88 27.65 -20.34
CA ALA A 16 14.29 27.28 -20.44
C ALA A 16 14.56 26.10 -19.50
N ALA A 17 14.98 24.97 -20.05
CA ALA A 17 15.44 23.81 -19.28
C ALA A 17 16.91 24.02 -18.87
N VAL A 18 17.16 24.15 -17.56
CA VAL A 18 18.49 24.09 -16.98
C VAL A 18 18.77 22.66 -16.54
N VAL A 19 19.66 21.98 -17.26
CA VAL A 19 20.17 20.65 -16.91
C VAL A 19 21.38 20.81 -16.00
N LEU A 20 21.22 20.61 -14.70
CA LEU A 20 22.32 20.48 -13.76
C LEU A 20 22.75 19.01 -13.69
N SER A 21 23.86 18.68 -14.35
CA SER A 21 24.56 17.40 -14.18
C SER A 21 25.41 17.44 -12.92
N CYS A 22 25.00 16.83 -11.84
CA CYS A 22 25.84 16.50 -10.71
C CYS A 22 26.50 15.13 -10.94
N ARG A 23 27.78 15.13 -11.35
CA ARG A 23 28.65 13.94 -11.27
C ARG A 23 29.17 13.82 -9.85
N ALA A 24 28.84 12.73 -9.17
CA ALA A 24 29.48 12.33 -7.92
C ALA A 24 30.75 11.53 -8.24
N PRO A 25 31.89 11.78 -7.58
CA PRO A 25 33.10 10.97 -7.72
C PRO A 25 32.99 9.70 -6.89
N LEU A 26 33.42 8.57 -7.50
CA LEU A 26 33.62 7.28 -6.84
C LEU A 26 34.83 7.36 -5.88
N PRO A 27 34.76 6.83 -4.66
CA PRO A 27 35.92 6.63 -3.84
C PRO A 27 36.66 5.35 -4.28
N SER A 28 37.85 5.54 -4.85
CA SER A 28 38.87 4.51 -5.01
C SER A 28 39.62 4.37 -3.69
N GLY A 29 39.57 3.20 -3.06
CA GLY A 29 40.47 2.87 -1.96
C GLY A 29 41.19 1.56 -2.27
N PRO A 30 42.52 1.56 -2.36
CA PRO A 30 43.30 0.35 -2.26
C PRO A 30 43.88 0.22 -0.84
N GLY A 31 43.88 -0.96 -0.31
CA GLY A 31 44.51 -1.26 0.96
C GLY A 31 44.75 -2.76 1.11
N SER A 32 45.79 -3.27 0.41
CA SER A 32 46.39 -4.52 0.76
C SER A 32 47.34 -4.29 1.94
N SER A 33 47.29 -5.12 2.97
CA SER A 33 48.40 -5.36 3.89
C SER A 33 48.26 -6.74 4.53
N ASP A 34 49.08 -7.63 4.08
CA ASP A 34 50.02 -8.51 4.78
C ASP A 34 49.56 -9.36 5.96
N LEU A 35 49.56 -10.63 5.67
CA LEU A 35 50.15 -11.80 6.33
C LEU A 35 50.75 -11.62 7.74
N VAL A 36 50.16 -12.27 8.71
CA VAL A 36 50.89 -12.92 9.81
C VAL A 36 50.27 -14.29 10.05
N GLY A 37 51.08 -15.32 9.90
CA GLY A 37 50.72 -16.69 10.12
C GLY A 37 50.46 -16.98 11.59
N ALA A 38 49.41 -17.71 11.86
CA ALA A 38 49.21 -18.45 13.09
C ALA A 38 48.76 -19.85 12.74
N THR A 39 49.60 -20.80 13.08
CA THR A 39 49.32 -22.23 13.11
C THR A 39 48.15 -22.48 14.07
N VAL A 40 47.06 -23.02 13.54
CA VAL A 40 45.93 -23.49 14.36
C VAL A 40 45.85 -25.00 14.26
N THR A 41 45.95 -25.59 15.43
CA THR A 41 45.73 -26.97 15.78
C THR A 41 44.37 -27.45 15.34
N ASP A 42 44.33 -28.60 14.72
CA ASP A 42 43.18 -29.41 14.36
C ASP A 42 42.20 -29.58 15.54
N SER A 43 40.98 -29.05 15.38
CA SER A 43 39.86 -29.41 16.20
C SER A 43 38.69 -29.74 15.28
N THR A 44 38.36 -31.02 15.25
CA THR A 44 37.18 -31.58 14.59
C THR A 44 35.94 -30.80 14.96
N VAL A 45 35.47 -29.92 14.09
CA VAL A 45 34.17 -29.27 14.17
C VAL A 45 33.16 -30.16 13.49
N THR A 46 32.29 -30.75 14.29
CA THR A 46 31.08 -31.42 13.86
C THR A 46 30.24 -30.38 13.08
N ASP A 47 30.02 -30.66 11.81
CA ASP A 47 29.19 -29.88 10.91
C ASP A 47 27.72 -29.90 11.42
N SER A 48 27.40 -28.93 12.22
CA SER A 48 26.00 -28.57 12.50
C SER A 48 25.61 -27.51 11.49
N THR A 49 25.02 -27.94 10.39
CA THR A 49 24.35 -27.09 9.41
C THR A 49 23.12 -26.46 10.09
N ALA A 50 23.37 -25.53 10.98
CA ALA A 50 22.32 -24.62 11.45
C ALA A 50 22.14 -23.58 10.35
N SER A 51 21.16 -23.79 9.47
CA SER A 51 20.62 -22.72 8.66
C SER A 51 20.35 -21.53 9.59
N PRO A 52 20.80 -20.30 9.23
CA PRO A 52 20.42 -19.14 10.03
C PRO A 52 18.89 -19.13 10.09
N PRO A 53 18.28 -18.91 11.28
CA PRO A 53 16.84 -18.76 11.35
C PRO A 53 16.51 -17.55 10.47
N THR A 54 15.92 -17.82 9.32
CA THR A 54 15.22 -16.80 8.55
C THR A 54 14.08 -16.41 9.48
N ALA A 55 14.29 -15.35 10.27
CA ALA A 55 13.20 -14.78 11.06
C ALA A 55 12.14 -14.40 10.02
N PRO A 56 10.96 -15.00 10.07
CA PRO A 56 9.98 -14.75 9.05
C PRO A 56 9.65 -13.26 9.10
N ILE A 57 9.54 -12.65 7.93
CA ILE A 57 9.07 -11.27 7.73
C ILE A 57 7.77 -11.02 8.52
N ASP A 58 6.97 -12.05 8.72
CA ASP A 58 5.80 -12.14 9.59
C ASP A 58 5.98 -11.55 11.01
N SER A 59 7.17 -11.72 11.61
CA SER A 59 7.43 -11.16 12.94
C SER A 59 7.52 -9.63 12.91
N LEU A 60 8.00 -9.06 11.79
CA LEU A 60 8.13 -7.61 11.61
C LEU A 60 6.76 -6.96 11.37
N VAL A 61 5.88 -7.61 10.60
CA VAL A 61 4.52 -7.11 10.33
C VAL A 61 3.71 -6.99 11.62
N ARG A 62 3.87 -7.91 12.56
CA ARG A 62 3.22 -7.84 13.88
C ARG A 62 3.65 -6.62 14.72
N PHE A 63 4.89 -6.15 14.55
CA PHE A 63 5.38 -4.97 15.26
C PHE A 63 4.92 -3.64 14.65
N VAL A 64 4.47 -3.63 13.40
CA VAL A 64 4.02 -2.40 12.73
C VAL A 64 2.50 -2.17 12.80
N GLY A 65 1.76 -2.99 13.54
CA GLY A 65 0.32 -2.81 13.77
C GLY A 65 -0.58 -3.37 12.67
N LEU A 66 -0.03 -4.04 11.65
CA LEU A 66 -0.83 -4.73 10.63
C LEU A 66 -1.21 -6.14 11.08
N LEU A 67 -2.40 -6.61 10.68
CA LEU A 67 -2.83 -7.97 10.93
C LEU A 67 -2.08 -8.97 10.05
N HIS A 68 -1.59 -10.05 10.68
CA HIS A 68 -1.05 -11.19 9.96
C HIS A 68 -2.18 -12.12 9.54
N CYS A 69 -2.22 -12.47 8.25
CA CYS A 69 -3.30 -13.22 7.65
C CYS A 69 -2.77 -14.42 6.85
N THR A 70 -3.59 -15.46 6.71
CA THR A 70 -3.33 -16.52 5.74
C THR A 70 -3.59 -15.96 4.34
N PRO A 71 -2.63 -16.03 3.40
CA PRO A 71 -2.81 -15.50 2.06
C PRO A 71 -4.05 -16.07 1.37
N GLN A 72 -4.86 -15.19 0.78
CA GLN A 72 -5.99 -15.54 -0.07
C GLN A 72 -5.56 -15.44 -1.55
N PRO A 73 -6.26 -16.09 -2.49
CA PRO A 73 -6.02 -15.89 -3.91
C PRO A 73 -6.13 -14.39 -4.27
N ALA A 74 -5.19 -13.89 -5.05
CA ALA A 74 -5.29 -12.54 -5.59
C ALA A 74 -6.53 -12.39 -6.47
N ASP A 75 -7.20 -11.25 -6.37
CA ASP A 75 -8.36 -10.92 -7.21
C ASP A 75 -8.28 -9.46 -7.66
N THR A 76 -8.85 -9.19 -8.83
CA THR A 76 -8.85 -7.86 -9.43
C THR A 76 -10.19 -7.59 -10.08
N ALA A 77 -10.78 -6.46 -9.74
CA ALA A 77 -12.02 -6.00 -10.34
C ALA A 77 -11.85 -4.58 -10.90
N THR A 78 -12.46 -4.32 -12.06
CA THR A 78 -12.47 -2.98 -12.68
C THR A 78 -13.90 -2.59 -13.00
N GLN A 79 -14.28 -1.36 -12.66
CA GLN A 79 -15.59 -0.81 -12.95
C GLN A 79 -15.51 0.69 -13.25
N VAL A 80 -16.33 1.14 -14.21
CA VAL A 80 -16.50 2.58 -14.45
C VAL A 80 -17.56 3.10 -13.47
N ILE A 81 -17.16 4.02 -12.60
CA ILE A 81 -18.03 4.65 -11.61
C ILE A 81 -18.07 6.15 -11.88
N GLY A 82 -19.26 6.74 -11.85
CA GLY A 82 -19.48 8.16 -12.09
C GLY A 82 -20.32 8.79 -11.00
N PHE A 83 -21.08 9.84 -11.37
CA PHE A 83 -21.87 10.67 -10.45
C PHE A 83 -22.85 9.88 -9.59
N PHE A 84 -23.42 8.80 -10.08
CA PHE A 84 -24.39 7.99 -9.33
C PHE A 84 -23.76 7.05 -8.31
N GLY A 85 -22.43 7.04 -8.23
CA GLY A 85 -21.70 6.12 -7.38
C GLY A 85 -21.69 4.70 -7.94
N GLY A 86 -21.27 3.74 -7.11
CA GLY A 86 -21.19 2.32 -7.46
C GLY A 86 -20.44 1.51 -6.42
N THR A 87 -20.37 0.20 -6.64
CA THR A 87 -19.70 -0.74 -5.74
C THR A 87 -18.82 -1.68 -6.55
N ILE A 88 -17.59 -1.87 -6.11
CA ILE A 88 -16.62 -2.84 -6.66
C ILE A 88 -16.33 -3.87 -5.57
N GLN A 89 -16.19 -5.13 -5.98
CA GLN A 89 -15.77 -6.21 -5.09
C GLN A 89 -14.59 -6.94 -5.70
N ALA A 90 -13.53 -7.14 -4.89
CA ALA A 90 -12.40 -8.00 -5.22
C ALA A 90 -12.13 -8.92 -4.03
N GLY A 91 -12.17 -10.24 -4.27
CA GLY A 91 -12.12 -11.25 -3.22
C GLY A 91 -13.25 -11.08 -2.20
N ALA A 92 -12.88 -10.96 -0.93
CA ALA A 92 -13.81 -10.73 0.19
C ALA A 92 -14.03 -9.24 0.51
N ASP A 93 -13.34 -8.34 -0.20
CA ASP A 93 -13.33 -6.92 0.09
C ASP A 93 -14.27 -6.16 -0.84
N THR A 94 -14.90 -5.12 -0.31
CA THR A 94 -15.91 -4.33 -1.03
C THR A 94 -15.63 -2.84 -0.91
N PHE A 95 -15.63 -2.14 -2.04
CA PHE A 95 -15.46 -0.69 -2.09
C PHE A 95 -16.71 -0.03 -2.65
N THR A 96 -17.30 0.90 -1.91
CA THR A 96 -18.54 1.60 -2.26
C THR A 96 -18.29 3.09 -2.38
N VAL A 97 -18.54 3.64 -3.56
CA VAL A 97 -18.49 5.07 -3.87
C VAL A 97 -19.90 5.64 -3.79
N PRO A 98 -20.18 6.63 -2.93
CA PRO A 98 -21.50 7.23 -2.84
C PRO A 98 -21.80 8.13 -4.05
N ALA A 99 -23.08 8.40 -4.30
CA ALA A 99 -23.51 9.34 -5.34
C ALA A 99 -22.94 10.74 -5.04
N GLY A 100 -22.45 11.43 -6.07
CA GLY A 100 -21.84 12.76 -5.95
C GLY A 100 -20.38 12.75 -5.46
N ALA A 101 -19.78 11.60 -5.17
CA ALA A 101 -18.36 11.52 -4.82
C ALA A 101 -17.45 11.77 -6.02
N LEU A 102 -17.91 11.47 -7.23
CA LEU A 102 -17.21 11.72 -8.49
C LEU A 102 -18.09 12.59 -9.41
N LEU A 103 -17.50 13.60 -10.05
CA LEU A 103 -18.24 14.45 -11.00
C LEU A 103 -18.27 13.85 -12.40
N THR A 104 -17.24 13.09 -12.76
CA THR A 104 -17.07 12.46 -14.08
C THR A 104 -16.87 10.96 -13.91
N PRO A 105 -17.25 10.15 -14.89
CA PRO A 105 -16.96 8.71 -14.88
C PRO A 105 -15.45 8.45 -14.87
N VAL A 106 -15.02 7.57 -13.97
CA VAL A 106 -13.63 7.11 -13.82
C VAL A 106 -13.63 5.59 -13.88
N SER A 107 -12.69 5.00 -14.61
CA SER A 107 -12.42 3.56 -14.55
C SER A 107 -11.60 3.31 -13.30
N ILE A 108 -12.20 2.61 -12.35
CA ILE A 108 -11.60 2.27 -11.06
C ILE A 108 -11.23 0.80 -11.08
N THR A 109 -9.99 0.49 -10.73
CA THR A 109 -9.52 -0.88 -10.51
C THR A 109 -9.19 -1.06 -9.04
N MET A 110 -9.67 -2.16 -8.47
CA MET A 110 -9.38 -2.62 -7.11
C MET A 110 -8.64 -3.94 -7.21
N VAL A 111 -7.48 -4.03 -6.59
CA VAL A 111 -6.62 -5.22 -6.55
C VAL A 111 -6.50 -5.71 -5.11
N ALA A 112 -7.03 -6.89 -4.82
CA ALA A 112 -6.79 -7.60 -3.57
C ALA A 112 -5.55 -8.49 -3.75
N ALA A 113 -4.49 -8.21 -3.01
CA ALA A 113 -3.23 -8.93 -3.16
C ALA A 113 -3.25 -10.29 -2.45
N SER A 114 -2.51 -11.28 -2.99
CA SER A 114 -2.21 -12.52 -2.27
C SER A 114 -0.98 -12.29 -1.39
N ASP A 115 -1.20 -11.95 -0.12
CA ASP A 115 -0.13 -11.59 0.81
C ASP A 115 -0.45 -12.10 2.23
N THR A 116 0.51 -12.03 3.13
CA THR A 116 0.36 -12.30 4.57
C THR A 116 -0.30 -11.14 5.34
N VAL A 117 -0.61 -10.05 4.65
CA VAL A 117 -1.41 -8.92 5.12
C VAL A 117 -2.58 -8.72 4.17
N ASN A 118 -3.82 -8.67 4.70
CA ASN A 118 -4.94 -8.30 3.86
C ASN A 118 -4.83 -6.83 3.47
N ARG A 119 -4.56 -6.59 2.19
CA ARG A 119 -4.36 -5.28 1.59
C ARG A 119 -5.03 -5.17 0.24
N VAL A 120 -5.46 -3.96 -0.07
CA VAL A 120 -6.02 -3.60 -1.36
C VAL A 120 -5.33 -2.36 -1.92
N HIS A 121 -5.09 -2.39 -3.22
CA HIS A 121 -4.56 -1.27 -3.98
C HIS A 121 -5.61 -0.76 -4.96
N PHE A 122 -5.65 0.56 -5.17
CA PHE A 122 -6.60 1.20 -6.07
C PHE A 122 -5.93 1.99 -7.18
N GLU A 123 -6.47 1.89 -8.39
CA GLU A 123 -6.11 2.71 -9.53
C GLU A 123 -7.33 3.49 -10.06
N PRO A 124 -7.12 4.71 -10.56
CA PRO A 124 -5.86 5.47 -10.66
C PRO A 124 -5.41 6.01 -9.31
N GLU A 125 -4.13 5.83 -8.99
CA GLU A 125 -3.57 6.33 -7.74
C GLU A 125 -3.76 7.84 -7.59
N GLY A 126 -4.01 8.28 -6.35
CA GLY A 126 -4.21 9.70 -6.03
C GLY A 126 -5.57 10.27 -6.44
N LEU A 127 -6.51 9.46 -6.97
CA LEU A 127 -7.89 9.90 -7.20
C LEU A 127 -8.51 10.38 -5.88
N GLN A 128 -9.07 11.59 -5.87
CA GLN A 128 -9.73 12.16 -4.69
C GLN A 128 -11.24 12.16 -4.85
N PHE A 129 -11.95 11.93 -3.74
CA PHE A 129 -13.41 11.93 -3.68
C PHE A 129 -13.91 13.23 -3.06
N LEU A 130 -15.02 13.76 -3.59
CA LEU A 130 -15.72 14.94 -3.02
C LEU A 130 -16.46 14.58 -1.73
N GLN A 131 -16.82 13.31 -1.57
CA GLN A 131 -17.43 12.73 -0.37
C GLN A 131 -16.70 11.40 -0.09
N PRO A 132 -16.45 11.06 1.18
CA PRO A 132 -15.77 9.83 1.52
C PRO A 132 -16.44 8.59 0.92
N ALA A 133 -15.67 7.75 0.26
CA ALA A 133 -16.08 6.40 -0.09
C ALA A 133 -15.91 5.46 1.10
N SER A 134 -16.47 4.26 1.04
CA SER A 134 -16.37 3.24 2.08
C SER A 134 -15.64 2.02 1.56
N LEU A 135 -14.57 1.62 2.27
CA LEU A 135 -13.85 0.38 2.04
C LEU A 135 -14.19 -0.60 3.18
N THR A 136 -14.76 -1.75 2.85
CA THR A 136 -15.00 -2.84 3.79
C THR A 136 -14.04 -3.97 3.46
N MET A 137 -13.20 -4.33 4.43
CA MET A 137 -12.22 -5.40 4.30
C MET A 137 -12.52 -6.53 5.28
N SER A 138 -12.42 -7.77 4.79
CA SER A 138 -12.54 -8.96 5.63
C SER A 138 -11.21 -9.26 6.33
N TYR A 139 -11.30 -9.70 7.57
CA TYR A 139 -10.16 -10.26 8.31
C TYR A 139 -10.42 -11.67 8.85
N ALA A 140 -11.38 -12.38 8.24
CA ALA A 140 -11.75 -13.73 8.64
C ALA A 140 -10.60 -14.75 8.54
N ASN A 141 -9.62 -14.48 7.67
CA ASN A 141 -8.41 -15.29 7.47
C ASN A 141 -7.21 -14.81 8.29
N CYS A 142 -7.40 -13.84 9.21
CA CYS A 142 -6.31 -13.22 9.95
C CYS A 142 -6.23 -13.71 11.40
N ASP A 143 -5.02 -13.65 11.94
CA ASP A 143 -4.77 -13.90 13.36
C ASP A 143 -5.16 -12.66 14.18
N THR A 144 -6.25 -12.75 14.91
CA THR A 144 -6.84 -11.61 15.62
C THR A 144 -6.34 -11.45 17.07
N PHE A 145 -5.49 -12.38 17.59
CA PHE A 145 -4.94 -12.33 18.96
C PHE A 145 -5.94 -12.00 20.07
N GLY A 146 -7.13 -12.59 20.00
CA GLY A 146 -8.22 -12.27 20.89
C GLY A 146 -9.01 -11.04 20.41
N ALA A 147 -10.32 -11.19 20.35
CA ALA A 147 -11.26 -10.27 19.71
C ALA A 147 -11.43 -8.90 20.40
N MET A 148 -10.58 -8.56 21.38
CA MET A 148 -10.77 -7.39 22.26
C MET A 148 -10.24 -6.08 21.70
N ILE A 149 -9.37 -6.11 20.68
CA ILE A 149 -8.80 -4.89 20.09
C ILE A 149 -9.56 -4.58 18.80
N PRO A 150 -10.24 -3.43 18.68
CA PRO A 150 -10.92 -3.04 17.47
C PRO A 150 -9.96 -3.00 16.27
N LYS A 151 -10.41 -3.49 15.13
CA LYS A 151 -9.66 -3.44 13.88
C LYS A 151 -9.90 -2.12 13.18
N ASN A 152 -8.87 -1.66 12.48
CA ASN A 152 -8.89 -0.43 11.71
C ASN A 152 -8.43 -0.72 10.28
N ILE A 153 -8.72 0.18 9.35
CA ILE A 153 -8.06 0.24 8.07
C ILE A 153 -6.96 1.29 8.16
N ALA A 154 -5.77 0.93 7.73
CA ALA A 154 -4.64 1.86 7.64
C ALA A 154 -4.32 2.17 6.17
N TRP A 155 -4.02 3.43 5.89
CA TRP A 155 -3.34 3.83 4.68
C TRP A 155 -1.86 3.47 4.81
N THR A 156 -1.33 2.74 3.84
CA THR A 156 0.04 2.24 3.86
C THR A 156 0.81 2.65 2.62
N THR A 157 2.13 2.55 2.71
CA THR A 157 3.00 2.53 1.55
C THR A 157 3.05 1.13 0.94
N ASP A 158 3.61 0.98 -0.28
CA ASP A 158 3.88 -0.32 -0.92
C ASP A 158 4.75 -1.25 -0.06
N LEU A 159 5.53 -0.67 0.86
CA LEU A 159 6.36 -1.40 1.83
C LEU A 159 5.63 -1.69 3.15
N LEU A 160 4.31 -1.50 3.20
CA LEU A 160 3.45 -1.73 4.36
C LEU A 160 3.78 -0.85 5.58
N ALA A 161 4.44 0.30 5.38
CA ALA A 161 4.57 1.29 6.43
C ALA A 161 3.24 2.04 6.60
N ILE A 162 2.69 2.05 7.81
CA ILE A 162 1.45 2.75 8.12
C ILE A 162 1.71 4.27 8.07
N LEU A 163 0.92 4.97 7.27
CA LEU A 163 0.94 6.43 7.15
C LEU A 163 -0.15 7.07 8.00
N GLU A 164 -1.36 6.47 8.00
CA GLU A 164 -2.53 6.97 8.72
C GLU A 164 -3.50 5.84 9.02
N TYR A 165 -4.18 5.92 10.17
CA TYR A 165 -5.35 5.08 10.47
C TYR A 165 -6.61 5.80 10.03
N LEU A 166 -7.42 5.15 9.20
CA LEU A 166 -8.68 5.71 8.75
C LEU A 166 -9.72 5.68 9.88
N LYS A 167 -10.68 6.59 9.80
CA LYS A 167 -11.88 6.47 10.62
C LYS A 167 -12.61 5.19 10.23
N SER A 168 -12.57 4.19 11.13
CA SER A 168 -13.03 2.83 10.87
C SER A 168 -14.06 2.37 11.87
N TRP A 169 -14.85 1.37 11.48
CA TRP A 169 -15.82 0.64 12.31
C TRP A 169 -15.57 -0.85 12.13
N ASP A 170 -15.30 -1.51 13.24
CA ASP A 170 -15.05 -2.95 13.32
C ASP A 170 -16.36 -3.69 13.57
N ASP A 171 -16.64 -4.75 12.81
CA ASP A 171 -17.69 -5.73 13.07
C ASP A 171 -17.04 -7.10 13.35
N PRO A 172 -16.78 -7.44 14.64
CA PRO A 172 -16.17 -8.71 15.00
C PRO A 172 -17.04 -9.94 14.69
N HIS A 173 -18.36 -9.78 14.57
CA HIS A 173 -19.25 -10.89 14.23
C HIS A 173 -19.17 -11.26 12.75
N ALA A 174 -19.12 -10.24 11.89
CA ALA A 174 -18.91 -10.42 10.46
C ALA A 174 -17.43 -10.63 10.10
N GLN A 175 -16.51 -10.37 11.04
CA GLN A 175 -15.07 -10.34 10.83
C GLN A 175 -14.68 -9.39 9.69
N THR A 176 -15.27 -8.19 9.70
CA THR A 176 -15.02 -7.14 8.70
C THR A 176 -14.76 -5.80 9.40
N VAL A 177 -13.97 -4.97 8.76
CA VAL A 177 -13.75 -3.59 9.17
C VAL A 177 -14.07 -2.67 8.00
N THR A 178 -14.81 -1.58 8.26
CA THR A 178 -15.18 -0.58 7.26
C THR A 178 -14.52 0.74 7.58
N GLY A 179 -13.76 1.30 6.64
CA GLY A 179 -13.08 2.59 6.75
C GLY A 179 -13.57 3.61 5.75
N GLN A 180 -13.46 4.90 6.11
CA GLN A 180 -13.73 6.03 5.20
C GLN A 180 -12.49 6.36 4.38
N VAL A 181 -12.62 6.32 3.05
CA VAL A 181 -11.56 6.58 2.08
C VAL A 181 -11.81 7.90 1.36
N ASN A 182 -10.86 8.81 1.41
CA ASN A 182 -10.94 10.13 0.77
C ASN A 182 -10.17 10.20 -0.55
N HIS A 183 -9.20 9.34 -0.74
CA HIS A 183 -8.36 9.26 -1.95
C HIS A 183 -7.94 7.82 -2.23
N PHE A 184 -7.48 7.54 -3.44
CA PHE A 184 -6.93 6.23 -3.78
C PHE A 184 -5.46 6.10 -3.41
N SER A 185 -5.15 4.95 -2.84
CA SER A 185 -3.83 4.52 -2.42
C SER A 185 -3.83 3.02 -2.11
N GLU A 186 -2.92 2.57 -1.27
CA GLU A 186 -2.90 1.24 -0.69
C GLU A 186 -3.45 1.26 0.73
N TYR A 187 -4.30 0.29 1.05
CA TYR A 187 -4.94 0.15 2.35
C TYR A 187 -4.78 -1.27 2.87
N ALA A 188 -4.59 -1.40 4.18
CA ALA A 188 -4.44 -2.70 4.85
C ALA A 188 -5.21 -2.75 6.16
N VAL A 189 -5.55 -3.98 6.61
CA VAL A 189 -6.18 -4.20 7.91
C VAL A 189 -5.14 -4.12 9.02
N ALA A 190 -5.46 -3.36 10.07
CA ALA A 190 -4.60 -3.05 11.21
C ALA A 190 -5.37 -3.19 12.54
N TRP A 191 -4.68 -3.14 13.69
CA TRP A 191 -5.24 -3.04 15.05
C TRP A 191 -4.82 -1.75 15.74
#